data_68616c900d8b58e7d9bf39cd55817821
#
_entry.id   68616c900d8b58e7d9bf39cd55817821
#
_cell.length_a   1.000
_cell.length_b   1.000
_cell.length_c   1.000
_cell.angle_alpha   90.00
_cell.angle_beta   90.00
_cell.angle_gamma   90.00
#
_symmetry.space_group_name_H-M   'P 1'
#
loop_
_entity.id
_entity.type
_entity.pdbx_description
1 polymer ?
#
loop_
_entity_poly.entity_id
_entity_poly.type
_entity_poly.pdbx_seq_one_letter_code
_entity_poly.pdbx_strand_id
1 'polypeptide(L)'
;MNEWKGMLMEQKLFTELRSLYVTSKESPNEIRIRIRMRDLIDPDFLRQAVDSTMERYPYFCVELQKKDGQYIFAENHRPIVITHSLHGVALNSEASNYHMIAFCWQDNWIILDVFHGMTDGTGAYEILRTLLYYYCSERYNVKLNDEGIRLVGDEISEEEWIDPMVCRTDLPRPRNNEQMSDALNLVSMAGLQEDHQHTVYSIAVSEKEFMKFNLDNDGSPGTMVSLLLSRAIAKLYPDAKDVIRITLCVNQRKALHAPLAHQSLVGGAFLEYKEKMRDWPLEIQGTAYRGMVFAQTQEENVLMGAASIKGINGLILSKESDQERLGIAGYINALAGRVVTATVSYVGKANYREAEQYIRDFRVWTSSAADGLTVEISAVNGRFTFDFLQTFSSPVYVNAFLKELEENGIVYDLQDVNELELPNIELPWTE
;
A
#
# COMPACT_ATOMS: atom_id res chain seq x y z
N MET A 1 -11.55 21.88 26.06
CA MET A 1 -12.70 21.16 25.43
C MET A 1 -12.78 21.76 24.05
N ASN A 2 -12.19 21.04 23.11
CA ASN A 2 -11.59 21.56 21.89
C ASN A 2 -12.61 22.06 20.85
N GLU A 3 -12.30 23.20 20.22
CA GLU A 3 -13.03 23.82 19.10
C GLU A 3 -13.13 22.95 17.85
N TRP A 4 -12.56 21.73 17.88
CA TRP A 4 -12.57 20.76 16.79
C TRP A 4 -13.93 20.12 16.48
N LYS A 5 -14.89 20.16 17.43
CA LYS A 5 -16.21 19.52 17.28
C LYS A 5 -17.12 20.09 16.17
N GLY A 6 -16.66 21.03 15.38
CA GLY A 6 -17.44 21.61 14.29
C GLY A 6 -16.77 21.61 12.92
N MET A 7 -15.54 21.10 12.78
CA MET A 7 -14.75 21.27 11.54
C MET A 7 -14.58 20.02 10.67
N LEU A 8 -14.87 18.82 11.20
CA LEU A 8 -14.74 17.54 10.48
C LEU A 8 -16.02 17.12 9.76
N MET A 9 -16.83 18.06 9.30
CA MET A 9 -18.18 17.71 8.87
C MET A 9 -18.26 16.86 7.61
N GLU A 10 -17.36 16.97 6.63
CA GLU A 10 -17.43 16.14 5.42
C GLU A 10 -16.08 16.19 4.68
N GLN A 11 -15.46 15.04 4.50
CA GLN A 11 -14.27 14.91 3.65
C GLN A 11 -14.68 14.44 2.26
N LYS A 12 -14.33 15.19 1.24
CA LYS A 12 -14.57 14.77 -0.15
C LYS A 12 -13.56 13.70 -0.53
N LEU A 13 -14.06 12.58 -0.99
CA LEU A 13 -13.24 11.56 -1.63
C LEU A 13 -12.85 12.08 -3.01
N PHE A 14 -11.58 12.38 -3.22
CA PHE A 14 -11.13 12.94 -4.49
C PHE A 14 -9.91 12.22 -5.06
N THR A 15 -8.75 12.23 -4.41
CA THR A 15 -7.53 11.62 -4.96
C THR A 15 -7.76 10.13 -5.23
N GLU A 16 -8.39 9.41 -4.33
CA GLU A 16 -8.67 7.97 -4.42
C GLU A 16 -10.11 7.64 -4.85
N LEU A 17 -10.79 8.56 -5.55
CA LEU A 17 -12.15 8.30 -6.05
C LEU A 17 -12.20 7.07 -6.97
N ARG A 18 -11.19 6.88 -7.81
CA ARG A 18 -11.10 5.70 -8.68
C ARG A 18 -11.02 4.42 -7.84
N SER A 19 -10.26 4.42 -6.76
CA SER A 19 -10.11 3.28 -5.85
C SER A 19 -11.46 2.80 -5.31
N LEU A 20 -12.36 3.72 -4.98
CA LEU A 20 -13.73 3.36 -4.58
C LEU A 20 -14.45 2.58 -5.69
N TYR A 21 -14.43 3.08 -6.94
CA TYR A 21 -15.18 2.49 -8.05
C TYR A 21 -14.52 1.25 -8.70
N VAL A 22 -13.30 0.89 -8.32
CA VAL A 22 -12.67 -0.37 -8.72
C VAL A 22 -12.69 -1.43 -7.62
N THR A 23 -13.19 -1.09 -6.44
CA THR A 23 -13.36 -2.04 -5.33
C THR A 23 -14.43 -3.08 -5.66
N SER A 24 -14.10 -4.35 -5.50
CA SER A 24 -15.00 -5.50 -5.66
C SER A 24 -14.74 -6.55 -4.57
N LYS A 25 -15.54 -7.61 -4.51
CA LYS A 25 -15.32 -8.74 -3.58
C LYS A 25 -13.98 -9.45 -3.85
N GLU A 26 -13.65 -9.60 -5.13
CA GLU A 26 -12.42 -10.27 -5.58
C GLU A 26 -11.21 -9.37 -5.42
N SER A 27 -11.43 -8.07 -5.35
CA SER A 27 -10.40 -7.05 -5.20
C SER A 27 -10.84 -5.99 -4.19
N PRO A 28 -10.92 -6.34 -2.90
CA PRO A 28 -11.14 -5.35 -1.85
C PRO A 28 -9.94 -4.40 -1.85
N ASN A 29 -10.20 -3.13 -2.02
CA ASN A 29 -9.17 -2.10 -2.05
C ASN A 29 -8.80 -1.69 -0.62
N GLU A 30 -8.12 -2.58 0.08
CA GLU A 30 -7.77 -2.50 1.48
C GLU A 30 -6.27 -2.63 1.69
N ILE A 31 -5.79 -1.99 2.73
CA ILE A 31 -4.46 -2.22 3.30
C ILE A 31 -4.64 -2.99 4.60
N ARG A 32 -4.05 -4.17 4.66
CA ARG A 32 -4.00 -4.98 5.86
C ARG A 32 -2.57 -5.00 6.41
N ILE A 33 -2.36 -4.44 7.59
CA ILE A 33 -1.05 -4.43 8.24
C ILE A 33 -1.09 -5.36 9.44
N ARG A 34 -0.19 -6.34 9.45
CA ARG A 34 -0.09 -7.38 10.47
C ARG A 34 1.20 -7.20 11.26
N ILE A 35 1.08 -7.03 12.57
CA ILE A 35 2.20 -6.86 13.49
C ILE A 35 2.22 -8.04 14.45
N ARG A 36 3.28 -8.83 14.42
CA ARG A 36 3.47 -9.90 15.39
C ARG A 36 4.31 -9.38 16.55
N MET A 37 3.70 -9.34 17.71
CA MET A 37 4.39 -8.99 18.94
C MET A 37 5.21 -10.18 19.49
N ARG A 38 6.14 -9.91 20.38
CA ARG A 38 6.91 -10.98 21.05
C ARG A 38 6.06 -11.76 22.05
N ASP A 39 5.14 -11.07 22.70
CA ASP A 39 4.26 -11.61 23.74
C ASP A 39 2.82 -11.69 23.24
N LEU A 40 1.99 -12.46 23.95
CA LEU A 40 0.55 -12.52 23.71
C LEU A 40 -0.08 -11.14 23.90
N ILE A 41 -1.04 -10.82 23.04
CA ILE A 41 -1.77 -9.56 23.10
C ILE A 41 -2.64 -9.53 24.35
N ASP A 42 -2.58 -8.40 25.05
CA ASP A 42 -3.51 -8.08 26.11
C ASP A 42 -4.63 -7.23 25.54
N PRO A 43 -5.89 -7.72 25.52
CA PRO A 43 -6.98 -7.04 24.84
C PRO A 43 -7.39 -5.73 25.53
N ASP A 44 -7.21 -5.61 26.84
CA ASP A 44 -7.58 -4.41 27.58
C ASP A 44 -6.63 -3.25 27.26
N PHE A 45 -5.32 -3.52 27.23
CA PHE A 45 -4.33 -2.54 26.80
C PHE A 45 -4.47 -2.21 25.30
N LEU A 46 -4.82 -3.20 24.46
CA LEU A 46 -5.06 -2.94 23.04
C LEU A 46 -6.27 -2.00 22.85
N ARG A 47 -7.36 -2.23 23.59
CA ARG A 47 -8.55 -1.36 23.54
C ARG A 47 -8.19 0.07 23.92
N GLN A 48 -7.48 0.27 25.03
CA GLN A 48 -7.06 1.59 25.49
C GLN A 48 -6.14 2.28 24.45
N ALA A 49 -5.19 1.53 23.88
CA ALA A 49 -4.29 2.06 22.86
C ALA A 49 -5.03 2.47 21.58
N VAL A 50 -6.01 1.67 21.13
CA VAL A 50 -6.84 2.03 19.96
C VAL A 50 -7.68 3.28 20.25
N ASP A 51 -8.31 3.36 21.41
CA ASP A 51 -9.14 4.51 21.78
C ASP A 51 -8.31 5.81 21.81
N SER A 52 -7.12 5.78 22.44
CA SER A 52 -6.19 6.92 22.45
C SER A 52 -5.68 7.26 21.04
N THR A 53 -5.39 6.25 20.23
CA THR A 53 -4.96 6.47 18.84
C THR A 53 -6.06 7.14 18.03
N MET A 54 -7.29 6.68 18.12
CA MET A 54 -8.40 7.26 17.36
C MET A 54 -8.82 8.64 17.90
N GLU A 55 -8.57 8.94 19.18
CA GLU A 55 -8.70 10.30 19.71
C GLU A 55 -7.68 11.26 19.05
N ARG A 56 -6.45 10.78 18.75
CA ARG A 56 -5.45 11.59 18.01
C ARG A 56 -5.75 11.71 16.51
N TYR A 57 -6.39 10.70 15.93
CA TYR A 57 -6.70 10.64 14.49
C TYR A 57 -8.23 10.63 14.24
N PRO A 58 -9.00 11.64 14.71
CA PRO A 58 -10.47 11.63 14.59
C PRO A 58 -10.94 11.62 13.14
N TYR A 59 -10.14 12.10 12.20
CA TYR A 59 -10.43 12.10 10.78
C TYR A 59 -10.35 10.72 10.10
N PHE A 60 -9.98 9.66 10.84
CA PHE A 60 -10.18 8.27 10.44
C PHE A 60 -11.48 7.67 11.00
N CYS A 61 -12.12 8.34 11.96
CA CYS A 61 -13.41 7.91 12.51
C CYS A 61 -14.56 8.37 11.59
N VAL A 62 -14.65 7.76 10.41
CA VAL A 62 -15.60 8.15 9.36
C VAL A 62 -16.36 6.94 8.80
N GLU A 63 -17.53 7.21 8.22
CA GLU A 63 -18.30 6.28 7.41
C GLU A 63 -18.48 6.83 5.99
N LEU A 64 -18.68 5.96 5.01
CA LEU A 64 -18.93 6.36 3.64
C LEU A 64 -20.40 6.67 3.44
N GLN A 65 -20.72 7.90 3.05
CA GLN A 65 -22.09 8.34 2.76
C GLN A 65 -22.20 8.84 1.33
N LYS A 66 -23.42 8.73 0.76
CA LYS A 66 -23.74 9.33 -0.54
C LYS A 66 -24.57 10.59 -0.36
N LYS A 67 -24.01 11.76 -0.75
CA LYS A 67 -24.66 13.06 -0.68
C LYS A 67 -24.62 13.74 -2.05
N ASP A 68 -25.75 14.24 -2.51
CA ASP A 68 -25.89 14.91 -3.81
C ASP A 68 -25.30 14.09 -4.98
N GLY A 69 -25.45 12.76 -4.93
CA GLY A 69 -24.94 11.84 -5.94
C GLY A 69 -23.44 11.57 -5.91
N GLN A 70 -22.72 12.06 -4.88
CA GLN A 70 -21.29 11.83 -4.69
C GLN A 70 -21.02 11.13 -3.35
N TYR A 71 -19.97 10.32 -3.29
CA TYR A 71 -19.52 9.72 -2.04
C TYR A 71 -18.60 10.67 -1.28
N ILE A 72 -18.83 10.72 0.03
CA ILE A 72 -18.06 11.51 0.99
C ILE A 72 -17.77 10.64 2.22
N PHE A 73 -16.71 10.97 2.93
CA PHE A 73 -16.50 10.48 4.29
C PHE A 73 -17.18 11.43 5.28
N ALA A 74 -18.16 10.93 5.99
CA ALA A 74 -18.87 11.64 7.06
C ALA A 74 -18.39 11.16 8.43
N GLU A 75 -18.38 12.05 9.41
CA GLU A 75 -17.96 11.73 10.78
C GLU A 75 -18.82 10.61 11.38
N ASN A 76 -18.17 9.63 11.99
CA ASN A 76 -18.80 8.48 12.64
C ASN A 76 -18.35 8.40 14.11
N HIS A 77 -19.29 8.59 15.03
CA HIS A 77 -19.04 8.61 16.47
C HIS A 77 -19.17 7.23 17.15
N ARG A 78 -19.46 6.18 16.39
CA ARG A 78 -19.51 4.83 16.95
C ARG A 78 -18.11 4.38 17.35
N PRO A 79 -17.98 3.49 18.35
CA PRO A 79 -16.66 2.96 18.71
C PRO A 79 -16.00 2.22 17.54
N ILE A 80 -14.70 2.40 17.39
CA ILE A 80 -13.90 1.58 16.46
C ILE A 80 -13.94 0.12 16.91
N VAL A 81 -14.16 -0.77 15.97
CA VAL A 81 -14.28 -2.21 16.22
C VAL A 81 -12.91 -2.83 16.41
N ILE A 82 -12.77 -3.66 17.44
CA ILE A 82 -11.63 -4.56 17.65
C ILE A 82 -12.20 -5.97 17.81
N THR A 83 -11.82 -6.89 16.93
CA THR A 83 -12.27 -8.27 16.96
C THR A 83 -11.17 -9.24 17.38
N HIS A 84 -11.55 -10.32 18.07
CA HIS A 84 -10.66 -11.45 18.37
C HIS A 84 -10.70 -12.43 17.20
N SER A 85 -9.95 -12.17 16.15
CA SER A 85 -9.89 -12.95 14.92
C SER A 85 -8.65 -12.57 14.11
N LEU A 86 -8.16 -13.45 13.25
CA LEU A 86 -7.18 -13.13 12.19
C LEU A 86 -7.85 -12.67 10.89
N HIS A 87 -9.16 -12.88 10.71
CA HIS A 87 -9.84 -12.63 9.44
C HIS A 87 -10.36 -11.18 9.28
N GLY A 88 -10.42 -10.42 10.40
CA GLY A 88 -11.00 -9.08 10.37
C GLY A 88 -12.52 -9.06 10.23
N VAL A 89 -13.06 -7.91 9.91
CA VAL A 89 -14.50 -7.67 9.63
C VAL A 89 -14.63 -6.85 8.36
N ALA A 90 -15.72 -7.04 7.63
CA ALA A 90 -16.01 -6.20 6.47
C ALA A 90 -16.08 -4.72 6.89
N LEU A 91 -15.33 -3.86 6.18
CA LEU A 91 -15.36 -2.41 6.42
C LEU A 91 -16.64 -1.79 5.85
N ASN A 92 -17.03 -0.63 6.33
CA ASN A 92 -18.28 0.05 5.96
C ASN A 92 -19.54 -0.80 6.17
N SER A 93 -19.49 -1.76 7.08
CA SER A 93 -20.57 -2.68 7.42
C SER A 93 -21.07 -2.49 8.84
N GLU A 94 -22.18 -3.15 9.19
CA GLU A 94 -22.64 -3.20 10.59
C GLU A 94 -21.56 -3.81 11.50
N ALA A 95 -20.79 -4.80 11.01
CA ALA A 95 -19.74 -5.47 11.77
C ALA A 95 -18.57 -4.54 12.11
N SER A 96 -18.29 -3.53 11.30
CA SER A 96 -17.28 -2.49 11.54
C SER A 96 -17.84 -1.21 12.18
N ASN A 97 -19.10 -1.22 12.64
CA ASN A 97 -19.83 0.00 13.01
C ASN A 97 -19.84 1.06 11.88
N TYR A 98 -19.82 0.62 10.62
CA TYR A 98 -19.72 1.42 9.40
C TYR A 98 -18.40 2.20 9.24
N HIS A 99 -17.41 1.95 10.08
CA HIS A 99 -16.08 2.54 9.89
C HIS A 99 -15.36 1.93 8.68
N MET A 100 -14.50 2.76 8.06
CA MET A 100 -13.59 2.38 6.99
C MET A 100 -12.23 1.89 7.53
N ILE A 101 -12.14 1.67 8.83
CA ILE A 101 -10.98 1.19 9.57
C ILE A 101 -11.45 0.26 10.69
N ALA A 102 -10.73 -0.82 10.91
CA ALA A 102 -10.96 -1.74 12.01
C ALA A 102 -9.65 -2.36 12.52
N PHE A 103 -9.68 -2.88 13.73
CA PHE A 103 -8.55 -3.63 14.28
C PHE A 103 -8.99 -5.05 14.60
N CYS A 104 -8.06 -5.98 14.52
CA CYS A 104 -8.26 -7.31 15.06
C CYS A 104 -6.98 -7.84 15.70
N TRP A 105 -7.12 -8.86 16.53
CA TRP A 105 -6.00 -9.51 17.19
C TRP A 105 -6.29 -10.99 17.42
N GLN A 106 -5.23 -11.78 17.43
CA GLN A 106 -5.28 -13.16 17.90
C GLN A 106 -3.87 -13.57 18.31
N ASP A 107 -3.76 -14.28 19.43
CA ASP A 107 -2.49 -14.71 20.00
C ASP A 107 -1.53 -13.51 20.21
N ASN A 108 -0.49 -13.41 19.41
CA ASN A 108 0.48 -12.33 19.45
C ASN A 108 0.41 -11.40 18.23
N TRP A 109 -0.66 -11.46 17.45
CA TRP A 109 -0.87 -10.60 16.29
C TRP A 109 -1.81 -9.43 16.61
N ILE A 110 -1.41 -8.23 16.23
CA ILE A 110 -2.25 -7.05 16.08
C ILE A 110 -2.39 -6.80 14.58
N ILE A 111 -3.60 -6.55 14.11
CA ILE A 111 -3.89 -6.32 12.70
C ILE A 111 -4.69 -5.03 12.58
N LEU A 112 -4.29 -4.19 11.64
CA LEU A 112 -5.00 -3.01 11.18
C LEU A 112 -5.55 -3.30 9.79
N ASP A 113 -6.85 -3.12 9.61
CA ASP A 113 -7.56 -3.15 8.32
C ASP A 113 -8.07 -1.74 8.02
N VAL A 114 -7.72 -1.18 6.87
CA VAL A 114 -8.14 0.17 6.47
C VAL A 114 -8.39 0.26 4.97
N PHE A 115 -9.48 0.92 4.58
CA PHE A 115 -9.76 1.19 3.17
C PHE A 115 -8.63 2.02 2.54
N HIS A 116 -8.06 1.53 1.46
CA HIS A 116 -6.93 2.19 0.78
C HIS A 116 -7.29 3.56 0.21
N GLY A 117 -8.56 3.82 -0.04
CA GLY A 117 -9.05 5.14 -0.44
C GLY A 117 -8.98 6.21 0.65
N MET A 118 -8.71 5.84 1.90
CA MET A 118 -8.50 6.80 2.99
C MET A 118 -7.04 7.18 3.16
N THR A 119 -6.14 6.23 2.94
CA THR A 119 -4.72 6.40 3.26
C THR A 119 -3.84 5.47 2.44
N ASP A 120 -2.55 5.70 2.47
CA ASP A 120 -1.53 4.76 1.98
C ASP A 120 -0.72 4.17 3.14
N GLY A 121 0.29 3.36 2.81
CA GLY A 121 1.16 2.77 3.82
C GLY A 121 1.86 3.81 4.70
N THR A 122 2.20 5.00 4.19
CA THR A 122 2.82 6.06 4.99
C THR A 122 1.87 6.58 6.06
N GLY A 123 0.61 6.88 5.68
CA GLY A 123 -0.39 7.34 6.65
C GLY A 123 -0.78 6.24 7.64
N ALA A 124 -0.90 4.98 7.19
CA ALA A 124 -1.18 3.85 8.07
C ALA A 124 -0.05 3.60 9.09
N TYR A 125 1.22 3.80 8.70
CA TYR A 125 2.35 3.67 9.64
C TYR A 125 2.33 4.75 10.73
N GLU A 126 1.84 5.95 10.46
CA GLU A 126 1.67 6.98 11.49
C GLU A 126 0.68 6.54 12.57
N ILE A 127 -0.48 5.99 12.16
CA ILE A 127 -1.48 5.42 13.09
C ILE A 127 -0.84 4.33 13.94
N LEU A 128 -0.10 3.42 13.31
CA LEU A 128 0.52 2.29 14.02
C LEU A 128 1.66 2.71 14.95
N ARG A 129 2.39 3.79 14.63
CA ARG A 129 3.37 4.35 15.58
C ARG A 129 2.72 4.79 16.88
N THR A 130 1.63 5.53 16.78
CA THR A 130 0.86 6.01 17.93
C THR A 130 0.25 4.83 18.70
N LEU A 131 -0.35 3.87 17.98
CA LEU A 131 -0.92 2.66 18.59
C LEU A 131 0.12 1.89 19.40
N LEU A 132 1.28 1.61 18.80
CA LEU A 132 2.33 0.83 19.43
C LEU A 132 3.00 1.59 20.58
N TYR A 133 3.10 2.92 20.49
CA TYR A 133 3.56 3.74 21.59
C TYR A 133 2.66 3.55 22.82
N TYR A 134 1.35 3.74 22.68
CA TYR A 134 0.40 3.57 23.79
C TYR A 134 0.36 2.12 24.28
N TYR A 135 0.20 1.16 23.36
CA TYR A 135 0.12 -0.25 23.72
C TYR A 135 1.36 -0.74 24.48
N CYS A 136 2.56 -0.46 23.95
CA CYS A 136 3.78 -0.95 24.60
C CYS A 136 4.09 -0.20 25.89
N SER A 137 3.82 1.11 25.97
CA SER A 137 4.03 1.87 27.20
C SER A 137 3.19 1.32 28.36
N GLU A 138 1.91 1.08 28.14
CA GLU A 138 1.01 0.56 29.17
C GLU A 138 1.24 -0.94 29.43
N ARG A 139 1.34 -1.76 28.39
CA ARG A 139 1.49 -3.21 28.49
C ARG A 139 2.76 -3.62 29.24
N TYR A 140 3.85 -2.89 29.01
CA TYR A 140 5.15 -3.18 29.63
C TYR A 140 5.49 -2.24 30.80
N ASN A 141 4.60 -1.29 31.11
CA ASN A 141 4.80 -0.27 32.14
C ASN A 141 6.15 0.47 31.96
N VAL A 142 6.41 0.95 30.77
CA VAL A 142 7.65 1.65 30.39
C VAL A 142 7.34 3.02 29.80
N LYS A 143 8.25 3.97 30.01
CA LYS A 143 8.19 5.24 29.32
C LYS A 143 9.02 5.14 28.03
N LEU A 144 8.34 5.10 26.88
CA LEU A 144 9.00 5.10 25.58
C LEU A 144 9.29 6.55 25.12
N ASN A 145 10.28 6.71 24.22
CA ASN A 145 10.56 7.98 23.58
C ASN A 145 9.42 8.30 22.58
N ASP A 146 8.85 9.49 22.73
CA ASP A 146 7.73 10.00 21.93
C ASP A 146 8.16 10.93 20.78
N GLU A 147 9.45 11.18 20.60
CA GLU A 147 9.97 12.06 19.56
C GLU A 147 9.51 11.64 18.16
N GLY A 148 8.72 12.52 17.49
CA GLY A 148 8.17 12.31 16.16
C GLY A 148 7.00 11.33 16.11
N ILE A 149 6.40 11.00 17.25
CA ILE A 149 5.13 10.28 17.35
C ILE A 149 4.03 11.28 17.66
N ARG A 150 2.93 11.23 16.92
CA ARG A 150 1.77 12.10 17.14
C ARG A 150 0.91 11.53 18.27
N LEU A 151 0.72 12.27 19.34
CA LEU A 151 0.02 11.82 20.54
C LEU A 151 -1.23 12.66 20.82
N VAL A 152 -2.11 12.16 21.71
CA VAL A 152 -3.26 12.90 22.22
C VAL A 152 -2.77 14.19 22.89
N GLY A 153 -3.36 15.30 22.51
CA GLY A 153 -2.99 16.65 22.96
C GLY A 153 -2.08 17.41 22.00
N ASP A 154 -1.47 16.74 21.03
CA ASP A 154 -0.76 17.43 19.94
C ASP A 154 -1.75 18.16 19.01
N GLU A 155 -1.30 19.25 18.42
CA GLU A 155 -2.08 19.98 17.42
C GLU A 155 -2.35 19.08 16.21
N ILE A 156 -3.59 19.09 15.72
CA ILE A 156 -3.98 18.44 14.48
C ILE A 156 -4.02 19.50 13.39
N SER A 157 -3.06 19.43 12.48
CA SER A 157 -3.00 20.35 11.34
C SER A 157 -4.05 20.02 10.29
N GLU A 158 -4.60 21.03 9.61
CA GLU A 158 -5.47 20.82 8.44
C GLU A 158 -4.78 20.02 7.33
N GLU A 159 -3.47 20.16 7.17
CA GLU A 159 -2.68 19.40 6.21
C GLU A 159 -2.75 17.89 6.45
N GLU A 160 -3.00 17.44 7.69
CA GLU A 160 -3.07 16.02 7.99
C GLU A 160 -4.29 15.34 7.34
N TRP A 161 -5.42 16.05 7.20
CA TRP A 161 -6.69 15.44 6.82
C TRP A 161 -7.34 16.03 5.55
N ILE A 162 -6.94 17.21 5.11
CA ILE A 162 -7.42 17.76 3.84
C ILE A 162 -6.67 17.08 2.68
N ASP A 163 -7.43 16.57 1.71
CA ASP A 163 -6.84 16.05 0.47
C ASP A 163 -6.19 17.21 -0.30
N PRO A 164 -4.84 17.23 -0.43
CA PRO A 164 -4.13 18.35 -1.03
C PRO A 164 -4.48 18.55 -2.51
N MET A 165 -5.03 17.53 -3.17
CA MET A 165 -5.40 17.60 -4.58
C MET A 165 -6.72 18.30 -4.82
N VAL A 166 -7.62 18.34 -3.84
CA VAL A 166 -8.92 19.05 -3.94
C VAL A 166 -8.70 20.53 -4.16
N CYS A 167 -7.78 21.12 -3.41
CA CYS A 167 -7.54 22.57 -3.38
C CYS A 167 -6.57 23.05 -4.47
N ARG A 168 -5.86 22.13 -5.17
CA ARG A 168 -4.84 22.55 -6.15
C ARG A 168 -5.44 23.03 -7.47
N THR A 169 -5.10 24.27 -7.79
CA THR A 169 -5.47 24.93 -9.07
C THR A 169 -4.27 25.12 -10.01
N ASP A 170 -3.07 24.88 -9.52
CA ASP A 170 -1.78 25.10 -10.17
C ASP A 170 -1.24 23.91 -10.96
N LEU A 171 -2.04 22.85 -11.13
CA LEU A 171 -1.61 21.68 -11.86
C LEU A 171 -1.40 21.97 -13.34
N PRO A 172 -0.32 21.47 -13.94
CA PRO A 172 -0.04 21.63 -15.37
C PRO A 172 -1.11 20.92 -16.20
N ARG A 173 -1.21 21.26 -17.48
CA ARG A 173 -2.02 20.46 -18.40
C ARG A 173 -1.34 19.10 -18.58
N PRO A 174 -2.08 17.98 -18.48
CA PRO A 174 -1.53 16.67 -18.78
C PRO A 174 -0.91 16.70 -20.20
N ARG A 175 0.30 16.15 -20.33
CA ARG A 175 0.86 15.93 -21.67
C ARG A 175 0.02 14.84 -22.34
N ASN A 176 -0.19 14.92 -23.64
CA ASN A 176 -0.63 13.77 -24.42
C ASN A 176 0.50 12.74 -24.34
N ASN A 177 0.34 11.76 -23.45
CA ASN A 177 1.33 10.70 -23.32
C ASN A 177 1.30 9.87 -24.61
N GLU A 178 2.48 9.52 -25.12
CA GLU A 178 2.59 8.43 -26.09
C GLU A 178 1.95 7.19 -25.44
N GLN A 179 1.15 6.48 -26.22
CA GLN A 179 0.49 5.28 -25.74
C GLN A 179 1.58 4.27 -25.36
N MET A 180 1.62 3.89 -24.06
CA MET A 180 2.56 2.88 -23.61
C MET A 180 2.22 1.55 -24.26
N SER A 181 3.24 0.80 -24.67
CA SER A 181 3.05 -0.58 -25.14
C SER A 181 2.53 -1.47 -24.01
N ASP A 182 1.79 -2.50 -24.38
CA ASP A 182 1.42 -3.55 -23.44
C ASP A 182 2.70 -4.15 -22.79
N ALA A 183 2.58 -4.55 -21.53
CA ALA A 183 3.62 -5.22 -20.79
C ALA A 183 3.37 -6.74 -20.78
N LEU A 184 4.41 -7.51 -20.47
CA LEU A 184 4.32 -8.95 -20.34
C LEU A 184 3.33 -9.31 -19.21
N ASN A 185 2.29 -10.06 -19.54
CA ASN A 185 1.26 -10.49 -18.59
C ASN A 185 1.63 -11.84 -17.97
N LEU A 186 1.87 -11.84 -16.64
CA LEU A 186 2.37 -13.00 -15.91
C LEU A 186 1.40 -14.18 -15.91
N VAL A 187 0.10 -13.93 -15.77
CA VAL A 187 -0.93 -14.97 -15.71
C VAL A 187 -0.98 -15.72 -17.04
N SER A 188 -1.06 -15.01 -18.16
CA SER A 188 -1.14 -15.61 -19.48
C SER A 188 0.17 -16.30 -19.89
N MET A 189 1.34 -15.74 -19.54
CA MET A 189 2.64 -16.33 -19.87
C MET A 189 2.90 -17.66 -19.18
N ALA A 190 2.44 -17.81 -17.95
CA ALA A 190 2.57 -19.07 -17.21
C ALA A 190 1.46 -20.10 -17.57
N GLY A 191 0.53 -19.74 -18.47
CA GLY A 191 -0.63 -20.58 -18.79
C GLY A 191 -1.55 -20.78 -17.57
N LEU A 192 -1.51 -19.88 -16.62
CA LEU A 192 -2.33 -19.91 -15.41
C LEU A 192 -3.73 -19.41 -15.74
N GLN A 193 -4.72 -19.98 -15.05
CA GLN A 193 -6.03 -19.35 -14.91
C GLN A 193 -6.01 -18.60 -13.58
N GLU A 194 -6.68 -17.45 -13.51
CA GLU A 194 -7.01 -16.86 -12.24
C GLU A 194 -7.88 -17.87 -11.50
N ASP A 195 -7.31 -18.53 -10.50
CA ASP A 195 -7.98 -19.59 -9.75
C ASP A 195 -8.76 -19.03 -8.55
N HIS A 196 -8.80 -17.70 -8.41
CA HIS A 196 -9.35 -16.95 -7.28
C HIS A 196 -8.76 -17.37 -5.90
N GLN A 197 -7.71 -18.19 -5.90
CA GLN A 197 -6.95 -18.51 -4.70
C GLN A 197 -5.81 -17.50 -4.54
N HIS A 198 -6.11 -16.40 -3.91
CA HIS A 198 -5.10 -15.40 -3.60
C HIS A 198 -4.09 -16.00 -2.62
N THR A 199 -2.81 -15.95 -2.96
CA THR A 199 -1.75 -16.62 -2.21
C THR A 199 -0.66 -15.62 -1.84
N VAL A 200 -0.12 -15.75 -0.64
CA VAL A 200 1.05 -14.99 -0.15
C VAL A 200 2.22 -15.93 0.05
N TYR A 201 3.32 -15.65 -0.64
CA TYR A 201 4.63 -16.25 -0.37
C TYR A 201 5.53 -15.21 0.27
N SER A 202 6.07 -15.52 1.43
CA SER A 202 6.89 -14.60 2.21
C SER A 202 8.34 -15.05 2.23
N ILE A 203 9.25 -14.15 1.82
CA ILE A 203 10.68 -14.40 1.76
C ILE A 203 11.36 -13.41 2.71
N ALA A 204 12.13 -13.91 3.66
CA ALA A 204 12.85 -13.06 4.59
C ALA A 204 14.35 -13.07 4.30
N VAL A 205 14.97 -11.89 4.38
CA VAL A 205 16.40 -11.70 4.20
C VAL A 205 16.98 -10.80 5.29
N SER A 206 18.28 -10.91 5.57
CA SER A 206 18.99 -10.01 6.48
C SER A 206 18.97 -8.58 5.96
N GLU A 207 18.46 -7.62 6.73
CA GLU A 207 18.49 -6.18 6.36
C GLU A 207 19.92 -5.73 6.09
N LYS A 208 20.86 -6.09 6.95
CA LYS A 208 22.28 -5.69 6.81
C LYS A 208 22.89 -6.21 5.51
N GLU A 209 22.67 -7.48 5.20
CA GLU A 209 23.27 -8.11 4.02
C GLU A 209 22.62 -7.58 2.73
N PHE A 210 21.30 -7.46 2.73
CA PHE A 210 20.58 -6.94 1.57
C PHE A 210 20.87 -5.46 1.32
N MET A 211 21.01 -4.63 2.38
CA MET A 211 21.42 -3.23 2.23
C MET A 211 22.85 -3.12 1.67
N LYS A 212 23.75 -3.99 2.12
CA LYS A 212 25.10 -4.05 1.54
C LYS A 212 25.05 -4.41 0.05
N PHE A 213 24.30 -5.44 -0.31
CA PHE A 213 24.09 -5.83 -1.71
C PHE A 213 23.53 -4.69 -2.56
N ASN A 214 22.53 -3.96 -2.03
CA ASN A 214 21.95 -2.80 -2.71
C ASN A 214 23.01 -1.72 -2.98
N LEU A 215 23.84 -1.39 -1.98
CA LEU A 215 24.90 -0.40 -2.12
C LEU A 215 25.98 -0.83 -3.12
N ASP A 216 26.40 -2.09 -3.06
CA ASP A 216 27.39 -2.66 -3.97
C ASP A 216 26.92 -2.65 -5.45
N ASN A 217 25.60 -2.59 -5.68
CA ASN A 217 24.98 -2.60 -7.01
C ASN A 217 24.20 -1.31 -7.34
N ASP A 218 24.55 -0.20 -6.71
CA ASP A 218 23.95 1.13 -6.92
C ASP A 218 22.40 1.11 -6.88
N GLY A 219 21.82 0.32 -5.97
CA GLY A 219 20.39 0.13 -5.81
C GLY A 219 19.84 0.67 -4.48
N SER A 220 18.52 0.61 -4.37
CA SER A 220 17.76 0.76 -3.12
C SER A 220 16.87 -0.47 -2.93
N PRO A 221 16.30 -0.74 -1.74
CA PRO A 221 15.50 -1.94 -1.54
C PRO A 221 14.41 -2.11 -2.61
N GLY A 222 13.60 -1.09 -2.88
CA GLY A 222 12.54 -1.17 -3.88
C GLY A 222 13.06 -1.34 -5.31
N THR A 223 14.10 -0.59 -5.72
CA THR A 223 14.66 -0.72 -7.07
C THR A 223 15.36 -2.05 -7.28
N MET A 224 16.04 -2.58 -6.25
CA MET A 224 16.77 -3.84 -6.37
C MET A 224 15.81 -5.04 -6.39
N VAL A 225 14.77 -5.07 -5.55
CA VAL A 225 13.71 -6.11 -5.65
C VAL A 225 13.04 -6.06 -7.02
N SER A 226 12.70 -4.87 -7.52
CA SER A 226 12.13 -4.70 -8.88
C SER A 226 13.06 -5.21 -9.97
N LEU A 227 14.38 -4.95 -9.85
CA LEU A 227 15.36 -5.40 -10.81
C LEU A 227 15.53 -6.93 -10.78
N LEU A 228 15.69 -7.52 -9.58
CA LEU A 228 15.83 -8.98 -9.44
C LEU A 228 14.59 -9.71 -9.94
N LEU A 229 13.37 -9.18 -9.66
CA LEU A 229 12.13 -9.72 -10.19
C LEU A 229 12.08 -9.64 -11.73
N SER A 230 12.47 -8.51 -12.30
CA SER A 230 12.53 -8.35 -13.76
C SER A 230 13.50 -9.33 -14.42
N ARG A 231 14.66 -9.54 -13.81
CA ARG A 231 15.66 -10.52 -14.26
C ARG A 231 15.15 -11.95 -14.18
N ALA A 232 14.49 -12.30 -13.07
CA ALA A 232 13.87 -13.61 -12.87
C ALA A 232 12.83 -13.90 -13.98
N ILE A 233 11.94 -12.94 -14.25
CA ILE A 233 10.93 -13.04 -15.31
C ILE A 233 11.61 -13.16 -16.70
N ALA A 234 12.61 -12.34 -16.98
CA ALA A 234 13.34 -12.38 -18.27
C ALA A 234 14.06 -13.72 -18.51
N LYS A 235 14.54 -14.38 -17.46
CA LYS A 235 15.15 -15.71 -17.55
C LYS A 235 14.13 -16.82 -17.78
N LEU A 236 12.93 -16.68 -17.22
CA LEU A 236 11.81 -17.61 -17.49
C LEU A 236 11.33 -17.53 -18.95
N TYR A 237 11.34 -16.32 -19.51
CA TYR A 237 10.79 -16.04 -20.85
C TYR A 237 11.81 -15.33 -21.74
N PRO A 238 12.90 -16.03 -22.13
CA PRO A 238 14.00 -15.41 -22.91
C PRO A 238 13.56 -14.87 -24.28
N ASP A 239 12.55 -15.49 -24.89
CA ASP A 239 12.04 -15.14 -26.21
C ASP A 239 10.84 -14.18 -26.20
N ALA A 240 10.37 -13.78 -25.02
CA ALA A 240 9.28 -12.81 -24.90
C ALA A 240 9.65 -11.47 -25.53
N LYS A 241 8.72 -10.92 -26.33
CA LYS A 241 8.89 -9.63 -27.02
C LYS A 241 8.28 -8.47 -26.24
N ASP A 242 7.33 -8.77 -25.36
CA ASP A 242 6.68 -7.76 -24.54
C ASP A 242 7.66 -7.23 -23.49
N VAL A 243 7.52 -5.95 -23.18
CA VAL A 243 8.35 -5.32 -22.16
C VAL A 243 8.00 -5.83 -20.76
N ILE A 244 9.02 -6.14 -19.96
CA ILE A 244 8.82 -6.35 -18.52
C ILE A 244 8.84 -4.97 -17.89
N ARG A 245 7.70 -4.55 -17.32
CA ARG A 245 7.55 -3.25 -16.70
C ARG A 245 7.02 -3.40 -15.27
N ILE A 246 7.88 -3.10 -14.31
CA ILE A 246 7.52 -3.09 -12.90
C ILE A 246 7.07 -1.67 -12.52
N THR A 247 5.92 -1.56 -11.86
CA THR A 247 5.54 -0.34 -11.16
C THR A 247 6.16 -0.35 -9.77
N LEU A 248 7.04 0.60 -9.49
CA LEU A 248 7.53 0.83 -8.13
C LEU A 248 6.71 1.93 -7.47
N CYS A 249 6.05 1.61 -6.36
CA CYS A 249 5.32 2.61 -5.57
C CYS A 249 6.28 3.63 -4.96
N VAL A 250 5.97 4.91 -5.13
CA VAL A 250 6.79 6.04 -4.64
C VAL A 250 5.94 7.05 -3.88
N ASN A 251 6.43 7.48 -2.72
CA ASN A 251 5.80 8.52 -1.92
C ASN A 251 5.99 9.89 -2.58
N GLN A 252 4.91 10.56 -2.92
CA GLN A 252 4.91 11.84 -3.62
C GLN A 252 4.71 13.06 -2.70
N ARG A 253 4.56 12.87 -1.38
CA ARG A 253 4.28 13.95 -0.42
C ARG A 253 5.26 15.12 -0.51
N LYS A 254 6.55 14.83 -0.72
CA LYS A 254 7.58 15.86 -0.87
C LYS A 254 7.35 16.72 -2.11
N ALA A 255 7.10 16.11 -3.26
CA ALA A 255 6.88 16.81 -4.52
C ALA A 255 5.51 17.52 -4.56
N LEU A 256 4.54 17.04 -3.78
CA LEU A 256 3.22 17.65 -3.64
C LEU A 256 3.17 18.70 -2.51
N HIS A 257 4.29 18.95 -1.80
CA HIS A 257 4.38 19.86 -0.65
C HIS A 257 3.33 19.59 0.44
N ALA A 258 3.04 18.32 0.70
CA ALA A 258 2.06 17.88 1.69
C ALA A 258 2.66 16.79 2.62
N PRO A 259 3.73 17.12 3.39
CA PRO A 259 4.45 16.13 4.19
C PRO A 259 3.63 15.52 5.32
N LEU A 260 2.60 16.20 5.81
CA LEU A 260 1.78 15.74 6.93
C LEU A 260 0.52 14.98 6.48
N ALA A 261 0.16 15.04 5.20
CA ALA A 261 -1.06 14.44 4.68
C ALA A 261 -1.13 12.93 4.94
N HIS A 262 -2.26 12.46 5.45
CA HIS A 262 -2.49 11.03 5.62
C HIS A 262 -3.07 10.37 4.38
N GLN A 263 -3.74 11.13 3.51
CA GLN A 263 -4.33 10.60 2.28
C GLN A 263 -3.30 9.87 1.42
N SER A 264 -3.80 9.00 0.55
CA SER A 264 -2.95 8.30 -0.40
C SER A 264 -2.31 9.28 -1.39
N LEU A 265 -1.02 9.48 -1.24
CA LEU A 265 -0.17 10.28 -2.13
C LEU A 265 0.96 9.41 -2.71
N VAL A 266 0.62 8.17 -3.04
CA VAL A 266 1.50 7.23 -3.72
C VAL A 266 1.33 7.37 -5.22
N GLY A 267 2.44 7.48 -5.94
CA GLY A 267 2.48 7.35 -7.39
C GLY A 267 3.28 6.13 -7.81
N GLY A 268 3.23 5.79 -9.09
CA GLY A 268 4.03 4.72 -9.68
C GLY A 268 5.21 5.27 -10.47
N ALA A 269 6.40 4.70 -10.28
CA ALA A 269 7.53 4.84 -11.19
C ALA A 269 7.64 3.56 -12.03
N PHE A 270 7.58 3.70 -13.36
CA PHE A 270 7.67 2.57 -14.28
C PHE A 270 9.13 2.20 -14.55
N LEU A 271 9.51 0.97 -14.22
CA LEU A 271 10.83 0.42 -14.38
C LEU A 271 10.82 -0.60 -15.50
N GLU A 272 11.35 -0.24 -16.66
CA GLU A 272 11.38 -1.10 -17.85
C GLU A 272 12.67 -1.90 -17.93
N TYR A 273 12.54 -3.23 -17.96
CA TYR A 273 13.65 -4.13 -18.22
C TYR A 273 13.67 -4.51 -19.70
N LYS A 274 14.61 -3.90 -20.43
CA LYS A 274 14.75 -4.08 -21.89
C LYS A 274 15.75 -5.18 -22.21
N GLU A 275 15.57 -5.85 -23.34
CA GLU A 275 16.44 -6.93 -23.81
C GLU A 275 17.94 -6.54 -23.77
N LYS A 276 18.30 -5.33 -24.22
CA LYS A 276 19.67 -4.83 -24.19
C LYS A 276 20.29 -4.73 -22.80
N MET A 277 19.49 -4.74 -21.75
CA MET A 277 19.99 -4.67 -20.36
C MET A 277 20.44 -6.03 -19.84
N ARG A 278 20.05 -7.13 -20.50
CA ARG A 278 20.32 -8.49 -20.04
C ARG A 278 21.84 -8.77 -19.90
N ASP A 279 22.63 -8.18 -20.78
CA ASP A 279 24.08 -8.37 -20.81
C ASP A 279 24.85 -7.31 -19.99
N TRP A 280 24.17 -6.37 -19.37
CA TRP A 280 24.83 -5.35 -18.56
C TRP A 280 25.24 -5.92 -17.19
N PRO A 281 26.36 -5.45 -16.62
CA PRO A 281 26.67 -5.69 -15.21
C PRO A 281 25.51 -5.27 -14.30
N LEU A 282 25.31 -6.00 -13.20
CA LEU A 282 24.17 -5.75 -12.29
C LEU A 282 24.19 -4.33 -11.73
N GLU A 283 25.36 -3.79 -11.39
CA GLU A 283 25.55 -2.39 -10.95
C GLU A 283 25.01 -1.39 -11.99
N ILE A 284 25.28 -1.61 -13.26
CA ILE A 284 24.81 -0.72 -14.34
C ILE A 284 23.30 -0.84 -14.51
N GLN A 285 22.73 -2.03 -14.34
CA GLN A 285 21.28 -2.22 -14.32
C GLN A 285 20.65 -1.50 -13.11
N GLY A 286 21.26 -1.58 -11.93
CA GLY A 286 20.85 -0.87 -10.72
C GLY A 286 20.84 0.65 -10.91
N THR A 287 21.94 1.20 -11.46
CA THR A 287 22.05 2.62 -11.81
C THR A 287 20.93 3.05 -12.76
N ALA A 288 20.62 2.23 -13.79
CA ALA A 288 19.55 2.52 -14.74
C ALA A 288 18.18 2.58 -14.04
N TYR A 289 17.88 1.64 -13.15
CA TYR A 289 16.63 1.61 -12.39
C TYR A 289 16.50 2.84 -11.46
N ARG A 290 17.57 3.19 -10.74
CA ARG A 290 17.58 4.42 -9.94
C ARG A 290 17.36 5.67 -10.78
N GLY A 291 18.00 5.72 -11.97
CA GLY A 291 17.81 6.82 -12.92
C GLY A 291 16.37 6.94 -13.40
N MET A 292 15.68 5.82 -13.67
CA MET A 292 14.26 5.83 -14.04
C MET A 292 13.38 6.37 -12.90
N VAL A 293 13.62 5.95 -11.65
CA VAL A 293 12.90 6.49 -10.48
C VAL A 293 13.18 7.98 -10.33
N PHE A 294 14.45 8.38 -10.34
CA PHE A 294 14.83 9.78 -10.19
C PHE A 294 14.13 10.68 -11.20
N ALA A 295 14.13 10.30 -12.48
CA ALA A 295 13.48 11.10 -13.52
C ALA A 295 11.97 11.24 -13.29
N GLN A 296 11.29 10.16 -12.90
CA GLN A 296 9.83 10.14 -12.73
C GLN A 296 9.35 10.79 -11.42
N THR A 297 10.22 10.91 -10.41
CA THR A 297 9.91 11.53 -9.12
C THR A 297 10.26 13.01 -9.02
N GLN A 298 10.73 13.62 -10.13
CA GLN A 298 10.89 15.08 -10.18
C GLN A 298 9.54 15.77 -10.05
N GLU A 299 9.50 16.89 -9.35
CA GLU A 299 8.27 17.63 -9.03
C GLU A 299 7.39 17.87 -10.26
N GLU A 300 7.96 18.31 -11.38
CA GLU A 300 7.21 18.53 -12.63
C GLU A 300 6.48 17.26 -13.10
N ASN A 301 7.12 16.09 -13.04
CA ASN A 301 6.53 14.83 -13.48
C ASN A 301 5.46 14.34 -12.50
N VAL A 302 5.66 14.54 -11.20
CA VAL A 302 4.66 14.23 -10.16
C VAL A 302 3.42 15.12 -10.35
N LEU A 303 3.59 16.42 -10.58
CA LEU A 303 2.48 17.34 -10.82
C LEU A 303 1.71 17.00 -12.10
N MET A 304 2.39 16.54 -13.16
CA MET A 304 1.71 16.05 -14.36
C MET A 304 0.90 14.76 -14.10
N GLY A 305 1.45 13.83 -13.31
CA GLY A 305 0.73 12.62 -12.86
C GLY A 305 -0.52 12.99 -12.07
N ALA A 306 -0.39 13.91 -11.13
CA ALA A 306 -1.49 14.45 -10.34
C ALA A 306 -2.57 15.12 -11.20
N ALA A 307 -2.18 15.88 -12.22
CA ALA A 307 -3.11 16.47 -13.20
C ALA A 307 -3.87 15.39 -13.98
N SER A 308 -3.21 14.29 -14.33
CA SER A 308 -3.84 13.15 -15.03
C SER A 308 -4.85 12.46 -14.12
N ILE A 309 -4.53 12.20 -12.84
CA ILE A 309 -5.45 11.65 -11.84
C ILE A 309 -6.68 12.58 -11.70
N LYS A 310 -6.46 13.89 -11.59
CA LYS A 310 -7.54 14.89 -11.52
C LYS A 310 -8.46 14.81 -12.75
N GLY A 311 -7.90 14.65 -13.94
CA GLY A 311 -8.66 14.47 -15.18
C GLY A 311 -9.49 13.19 -15.18
N ILE A 312 -8.93 12.07 -14.75
CA ILE A 312 -9.61 10.78 -14.63
C ILE A 312 -10.76 10.88 -13.62
N ASN A 313 -10.53 11.44 -12.46
CA ASN A 313 -11.56 11.61 -11.43
C ASN A 313 -12.69 12.54 -11.92
N GLY A 314 -12.34 13.62 -12.62
CA GLY A 314 -13.32 14.49 -13.28
C GLY A 314 -14.18 13.74 -14.31
N LEU A 315 -13.59 12.83 -15.09
CA LEU A 315 -14.32 11.98 -16.04
C LEU A 315 -15.28 11.02 -15.32
N ILE A 316 -14.85 10.38 -14.23
CA ILE A 316 -15.71 9.52 -13.41
C ILE A 316 -16.88 10.33 -12.84
N LEU A 317 -16.60 11.48 -12.21
CA LEU A 317 -17.63 12.35 -11.64
C LEU A 317 -18.59 12.96 -12.65
N SER A 318 -18.21 13.05 -13.92
CA SER A 318 -19.09 13.55 -14.98
C SER A 318 -20.24 12.59 -15.32
N LYS A 319 -20.20 11.35 -14.83
CA LYS A 319 -21.24 10.35 -15.06
C LYS A 319 -22.38 10.51 -14.06
N GLU A 320 -23.60 10.25 -14.52
CA GLU A 320 -24.81 10.46 -13.73
C GLU A 320 -25.07 9.32 -12.74
N SER A 321 -24.75 8.08 -13.14
CA SER A 321 -25.02 6.87 -12.33
C SER A 321 -23.74 6.20 -11.85
N ASP A 322 -23.83 5.46 -10.72
CA ASP A 322 -22.73 4.65 -10.23
C ASP A 322 -22.33 3.54 -11.22
N GLN A 323 -23.30 2.97 -11.94
CA GLN A 323 -23.03 1.96 -12.96
C GLN A 323 -22.15 2.50 -14.10
N GLU A 324 -22.37 3.72 -14.54
CA GLU A 324 -21.51 4.38 -15.54
C GLU A 324 -20.13 4.70 -14.96
N ARG A 325 -20.06 5.14 -13.70
CA ARG A 325 -18.81 5.41 -12.99
C ARG A 325 -17.97 4.14 -12.84
N LEU A 326 -18.59 3.03 -12.42
CA LEU A 326 -17.98 1.71 -12.36
C LEU A 326 -17.44 1.27 -13.73
N GLY A 327 -18.23 1.44 -14.79
CA GLY A 327 -17.82 1.11 -16.16
C GLY A 327 -16.58 1.90 -16.61
N ILE A 328 -16.53 3.20 -16.36
CA ILE A 328 -15.38 4.04 -16.70
C ILE A 328 -14.16 3.71 -15.83
N ALA A 329 -14.35 3.57 -14.51
CA ALA A 329 -13.25 3.25 -13.59
C ALA A 329 -12.66 1.87 -13.92
N GLY A 330 -13.50 0.87 -14.15
CA GLY A 330 -13.09 -0.49 -14.56
C GLY A 330 -12.33 -0.49 -15.88
N TYR A 331 -12.80 0.25 -16.89
CA TYR A 331 -12.12 0.38 -18.17
C TYR A 331 -10.72 1.01 -18.03
N ILE A 332 -10.61 2.08 -17.24
CA ILE A 332 -9.32 2.73 -16.97
C ILE A 332 -8.39 1.80 -16.20
N ASN A 333 -8.92 1.05 -15.22
CA ASN A 333 -8.14 0.08 -14.45
C ASN A 333 -7.61 -1.06 -15.33
N ALA A 334 -8.44 -1.58 -16.22
CA ALA A 334 -8.04 -2.62 -17.18
C ALA A 334 -6.95 -2.11 -18.14
N LEU A 335 -7.02 -0.86 -18.60
CA LEU A 335 -5.95 -0.25 -19.40
C LEU A 335 -4.66 -0.09 -18.60
N ALA A 336 -4.76 0.32 -17.33
CA ALA A 336 -3.59 0.45 -16.45
C ALA A 336 -2.92 -0.92 -16.21
N GLY A 337 -3.70 -1.98 -15.98
CA GLY A 337 -3.18 -3.34 -15.81
C GLY A 337 -2.45 -3.89 -17.04
N ARG A 338 -2.86 -3.51 -18.27
CA ARG A 338 -2.18 -3.95 -19.51
C ARG A 338 -0.76 -3.44 -19.66
N VAL A 339 -0.43 -2.32 -19.06
CA VAL A 339 0.89 -1.69 -19.22
C VAL A 339 1.85 -2.03 -18.08
N VAL A 340 1.46 -2.89 -17.14
CA VAL A 340 2.25 -3.30 -15.97
C VAL A 340 2.41 -4.82 -15.94
N THR A 341 3.62 -5.29 -15.64
CA THR A 341 3.92 -6.73 -15.45
C THR A 341 3.66 -7.15 -14.00
N ALA A 342 4.12 -6.33 -13.04
CA ALA A 342 3.93 -6.53 -11.61
C ALA A 342 4.15 -5.21 -10.87
N THR A 343 3.67 -5.13 -9.63
CA THR A 343 3.90 -3.99 -8.74
C THR A 343 4.88 -4.36 -7.63
N VAL A 344 5.75 -3.43 -7.26
CA VAL A 344 6.62 -3.51 -6.07
C VAL A 344 6.34 -2.32 -5.19
N SER A 345 6.07 -2.55 -3.92
CA SER A 345 5.77 -1.51 -2.95
C SER A 345 6.75 -1.55 -1.78
N TYR A 346 7.30 -0.41 -1.44
CA TYR A 346 8.15 -0.23 -0.27
C TYR A 346 7.92 1.16 0.34
N VAL A 347 7.16 1.19 1.41
CA VAL A 347 6.86 2.44 2.15
C VAL A 347 8.11 3.01 2.83
N GLY A 348 9.12 2.19 3.03
CA GLY A 348 10.28 2.47 3.87
C GLY A 348 10.19 1.74 5.22
N LYS A 349 11.23 1.89 6.04
CA LYS A 349 11.22 1.34 7.39
C LYS A 349 10.18 2.07 8.24
N ALA A 350 9.28 1.33 8.88
CA ALA A 350 8.16 1.90 9.66
C ALA A 350 8.63 2.75 10.84
N ASN A 351 9.84 2.47 11.36
CA ASN A 351 10.50 3.23 12.43
C ASN A 351 9.62 3.39 13.69
N TYR A 352 9.27 2.25 14.29
CA TYR A 352 8.47 2.22 15.53
C TYR A 352 9.27 2.62 16.79
N ARG A 353 10.45 3.22 16.61
CA ARG A 353 11.33 3.68 17.70
C ARG A 353 11.58 2.53 18.70
N GLU A 354 11.50 2.84 20.01
CA GLU A 354 11.71 1.86 21.07
C GLU A 354 10.64 0.77 21.12
N ALA A 355 9.45 0.99 20.56
CA ALA A 355 8.43 -0.05 20.47
C ALA A 355 8.85 -1.20 19.54
N GLU A 356 9.76 -0.96 18.58
CA GLU A 356 10.26 -1.99 17.63
C GLU A 356 10.87 -3.20 18.36
N GLN A 357 11.47 -3.01 19.54
CA GLN A 357 12.03 -4.12 20.34
C GLN A 357 11.00 -5.18 20.76
N TYR A 358 9.72 -4.82 20.82
CA TYR A 358 8.62 -5.73 21.17
C TYR A 358 7.97 -6.40 19.95
N ILE A 359 8.36 -6.01 18.74
CA ILE A 359 7.85 -6.57 17.49
C ILE A 359 8.72 -7.76 17.08
N ARG A 360 8.10 -8.84 16.63
CA ARG A 360 8.76 -10.02 16.07
C ARG A 360 8.71 -10.05 14.55
N ASP A 361 7.56 -9.64 13.96
CA ASP A 361 7.32 -9.68 12.50
C ASP A 361 6.38 -8.54 12.11
N PHE A 362 6.50 -8.08 10.87
CA PHE A 362 5.71 -6.99 10.33
C PHE A 362 5.43 -7.25 8.85
N ARG A 363 4.16 -7.23 8.46
CA ARG A 363 3.68 -7.56 7.12
C ARG A 363 2.69 -6.51 6.63
N VAL A 364 2.73 -6.22 5.33
CA VAL A 364 1.74 -5.40 4.64
C VAL A 364 1.14 -6.22 3.53
N TRP A 365 -0.18 -6.32 3.50
CA TRP A 365 -0.91 -7.02 2.46
C TRP A 365 -1.91 -6.09 1.79
N THR A 366 -1.96 -6.15 0.48
CA THR A 366 -2.88 -5.38 -0.36
C THR A 366 -3.43 -6.29 -1.46
N SER A 367 -4.46 -5.85 -2.18
CA SER A 367 -4.95 -6.58 -3.34
C SER A 367 -3.95 -6.50 -4.50
N SER A 368 -3.71 -7.61 -5.18
CA SER A 368 -2.88 -7.71 -6.39
C SER A 368 -3.70 -7.98 -7.66
N ALA A 369 -5.01 -7.79 -7.59
CA ALA A 369 -5.92 -8.18 -8.67
C ALA A 369 -5.70 -7.43 -10.00
N ALA A 370 -5.11 -6.23 -9.98
CA ALA A 370 -4.87 -5.47 -11.20
C ALA A 370 -3.75 -6.06 -12.07
N ASP A 371 -2.67 -6.53 -11.44
CA ASP A 371 -1.42 -6.93 -12.12
C ASP A 371 -1.16 -8.45 -12.01
N GLY A 372 -1.91 -9.14 -11.17
CA GLY A 372 -1.73 -10.55 -10.84
C GLY A 372 -0.61 -10.82 -9.83
N LEU A 373 0.35 -9.92 -9.65
CA LEU A 373 1.45 -10.04 -8.71
C LEU A 373 1.86 -8.67 -8.13
N THR A 374 1.80 -8.55 -6.83
CA THR A 374 2.38 -7.42 -6.07
C THR A 374 3.43 -7.95 -5.09
N VAL A 375 4.57 -7.28 -4.97
CA VAL A 375 5.58 -7.57 -3.95
C VAL A 375 5.61 -6.44 -2.94
N GLU A 376 5.10 -6.69 -1.74
CA GLU A 376 5.18 -5.76 -0.62
C GLU A 376 6.47 -6.00 0.17
N ILE A 377 7.23 -4.93 0.38
CA ILE A 377 8.49 -4.97 1.14
C ILE A 377 8.26 -4.35 2.50
N SER A 378 8.53 -5.09 3.55
CA SER A 378 8.51 -4.61 4.93
C SER A 378 9.86 -4.78 5.61
N ALA A 379 10.14 -3.96 6.64
CA ALA A 379 11.40 -4.00 7.36
C ALA A 379 11.19 -3.77 8.86
N VAL A 380 11.64 -4.70 9.69
CA VAL A 380 11.60 -4.63 11.14
C VAL A 380 12.74 -5.44 11.75
N ASN A 381 13.33 -4.96 12.83
CA ASN A 381 14.35 -5.68 13.63
C ASN A 381 15.48 -6.32 12.80
N GLY A 382 16.03 -5.56 11.84
CA GLY A 382 17.18 -6.02 11.04
C GLY A 382 16.82 -7.06 9.97
N ARG A 383 15.55 -7.18 9.61
CA ARG A 383 15.04 -8.12 8.63
C ARG A 383 14.16 -7.41 7.61
N PHE A 384 14.38 -7.68 6.33
CA PHE A 384 13.40 -7.44 5.27
C PHE A 384 12.54 -8.67 5.09
N THR A 385 11.26 -8.42 4.79
CA THR A 385 10.36 -9.44 4.29
C THR A 385 9.77 -8.98 2.95
N PHE A 386 9.80 -9.87 1.97
CA PHE A 386 9.19 -9.68 0.65
C PHE A 386 7.96 -10.58 0.59
N ASP A 387 6.77 -9.99 0.65
CA ASP A 387 5.51 -10.70 0.51
C ASP A 387 5.06 -10.66 -0.95
N PHE A 388 5.09 -11.80 -1.61
CA PHE A 388 4.58 -11.98 -2.98
C PHE A 388 3.09 -12.28 -2.90
N LEU A 389 2.29 -11.26 -3.17
CA LEU A 389 0.84 -11.32 -3.18
C LEU A 389 0.40 -11.64 -4.60
N GLN A 390 -0.25 -12.80 -4.81
CA GLN A 390 -0.60 -13.28 -6.14
C GLN A 390 -2.09 -13.63 -6.24
N THR A 391 -2.67 -13.45 -7.43
CA THR A 391 -4.05 -13.88 -7.75
C THR A 391 -4.12 -15.35 -8.20
N PHE A 392 -3.03 -16.10 -8.03
CA PHE A 392 -2.89 -17.50 -8.43
C PHE A 392 -1.99 -18.23 -7.41
N SER A 393 -2.15 -19.56 -7.32
CA SER A 393 -1.43 -20.39 -6.34
C SER A 393 -0.03 -20.83 -6.81
N SER A 394 0.28 -20.76 -8.10
CA SER A 394 1.55 -21.26 -8.65
C SER A 394 2.77 -20.47 -8.12
N PRO A 395 3.82 -21.15 -7.60
CA PRO A 395 5.02 -20.50 -7.10
C PRO A 395 6.05 -20.17 -8.20
N VAL A 396 5.69 -20.20 -9.47
CA VAL A 396 6.64 -20.11 -10.60
C VAL A 396 7.52 -18.86 -10.53
N TYR A 397 6.94 -17.69 -10.22
CA TYR A 397 7.67 -16.42 -10.14
C TYR A 397 8.45 -16.28 -8.83
N VAL A 398 7.90 -16.82 -7.75
CA VAL A 398 8.60 -16.92 -6.46
C VAL A 398 9.86 -17.76 -6.61
N ASN A 399 9.74 -18.97 -7.18
CA ASN A 399 10.89 -19.85 -7.40
C ASN A 399 11.95 -19.23 -8.31
N ALA A 400 11.53 -18.49 -9.35
CA ALA A 400 12.47 -17.79 -10.22
C ALA A 400 13.18 -16.65 -9.47
N PHE A 401 12.47 -15.93 -8.59
CA PHE A 401 13.06 -14.88 -7.77
C PHE A 401 14.03 -15.47 -6.72
N LEU A 402 13.69 -16.58 -6.06
CA LEU A 402 14.59 -17.26 -5.13
C LEU A 402 15.91 -17.66 -5.82
N LYS A 403 15.81 -18.16 -7.05
CA LYS A 403 17.00 -18.48 -7.85
C LYS A 403 17.85 -17.25 -8.15
N GLU A 404 17.24 -16.08 -8.42
CA GLU A 404 17.98 -14.81 -8.55
C GLU A 404 18.68 -14.44 -7.25
N LEU A 405 18.06 -14.63 -6.07
CA LEU A 405 18.70 -14.40 -4.78
C LEU A 405 19.93 -15.31 -4.60
N GLU A 406 19.79 -16.62 -4.89
CA GLU A 406 20.86 -17.61 -4.80
C GLU A 406 22.06 -17.25 -5.71
N GLU A 407 21.77 -16.93 -6.98
CA GLU A 407 22.81 -16.57 -7.96
C GLU A 407 23.58 -15.30 -7.57
N ASN A 408 22.97 -14.43 -6.77
CA ASN A 408 23.59 -13.22 -6.23
C ASN A 408 24.10 -13.38 -4.80
N GLY A 409 24.12 -14.60 -4.26
CA GLY A 409 24.67 -14.92 -2.93
C GLY A 409 23.86 -14.37 -1.76
N ILE A 410 22.57 -14.05 -1.99
CA ILE A 410 21.67 -13.56 -0.93
C ILE A 410 21.05 -14.74 -0.23
N VAL A 411 21.32 -14.86 1.07
CA VAL A 411 20.70 -15.88 1.92
C VAL A 411 19.29 -15.45 2.28
N TYR A 412 18.34 -16.36 2.13
CA TYR A 412 16.93 -16.12 2.45
C TYR A 412 16.34 -17.23 3.31
N ASP A 413 15.20 -16.94 3.90
CA ASP A 413 14.37 -17.88 4.64
C ASP A 413 12.94 -17.81 4.05
N LEU A 414 12.54 -18.89 3.36
CA LEU A 414 11.19 -19.00 2.80
C LEU A 414 10.24 -19.39 3.95
N GLN A 415 9.28 -18.50 4.19
CA GLN A 415 8.29 -18.65 5.24
C GLN A 415 7.12 -19.54 4.79
N ASP A 416 6.21 -19.83 5.72
CA ASP A 416 4.97 -20.53 5.39
C ASP A 416 4.15 -19.76 4.35
N VAL A 417 3.55 -20.52 3.42
CA VAL A 417 2.62 -19.97 2.43
C VAL A 417 1.29 -19.71 3.10
N ASN A 418 0.70 -18.54 2.84
CA ASN A 418 -0.58 -18.15 3.40
C ASN A 418 -1.60 -17.92 2.28
N GLU A 419 -2.87 -18.06 2.61
CA GLU A 419 -3.95 -17.51 1.80
C GLU A 419 -3.99 -15.99 2.02
N LEU A 420 -4.16 -15.23 0.94
CA LEU A 420 -4.33 -13.77 1.03
C LEU A 420 -5.80 -13.48 1.35
N GLU A 421 -6.08 -13.29 2.62
CA GLU A 421 -7.40 -12.90 3.08
C GLU A 421 -7.41 -11.40 3.39
N LEU A 422 -8.18 -10.65 2.62
CA LEU A 422 -8.48 -9.23 2.87
C LEU A 422 -9.96 -9.11 3.19
N PRO A 423 -10.35 -8.42 4.27
CA PRO A 423 -11.75 -8.12 4.54
C PRO A 423 -12.40 -7.35 3.40
N ASN A 424 -13.66 -7.65 3.12
CA ASN A 424 -14.43 -6.92 2.12
C ASN A 424 -14.77 -5.50 2.60
N ILE A 425 -15.06 -4.64 1.63
CA ILE A 425 -15.65 -3.33 1.88
C ILE A 425 -17.07 -3.37 1.35
N GLU A 426 -18.05 -3.14 2.22
CA GLU A 426 -19.47 -3.12 1.82
C GLU A 426 -19.77 -1.82 1.07
N LEU A 427 -20.06 -1.96 -0.21
CA LEU A 427 -20.49 -0.90 -1.11
C LEU A 427 -21.75 -1.37 -1.85
N PRO A 428 -22.58 -0.47 -2.39
CA PRO A 428 -23.80 -0.86 -3.08
C PRO A 428 -23.61 -1.81 -4.28
N TRP A 429 -22.38 -2.02 -4.72
CA TRP A 429 -22.03 -2.91 -5.84
C TRP A 429 -21.12 -4.08 -5.42
N THR A 430 -20.82 -4.24 -4.14
CA THR A 430 -20.03 -5.37 -3.61
C THR A 430 -20.90 -6.39 -2.83
N GLU A 431 -22.21 -6.25 -2.87
CA GLU A 431 -23.18 -7.18 -2.25
C GLU A 431 -23.28 -8.53 -2.98
#